data_65f35cd17e81d01273d3410f39629178
#
_entry.id   65f35cd17e81d01273d3410f39629178
#
_cell.length_a   1.000
_cell.length_b   1.000
_cell.length_c   1.000
_cell.angle_alpha   90.00
_cell.angle_beta   90.00
_cell.angle_gamma   90.00
#
_symmetry.space_group_name_H-M   'P 1'
#
loop_
_entity.id
_entity.type
_entity.pdbx_description
1 polymer ?
#
loop_
_entity_poly.entity_id
_entity_poly.type
_entity_poly.pdbx_seq_one_letter_code
_entity_poly.pdbx_strand_id
1 'polypeptide(L)'
;MKQNSMLAMILAGGRGSRLHDLTNKVAKPAVSYGGKYRIVDFPLSNCANSGVDVVGVLTQYESIQLNSYVAAGGRWGLDAKNSGVYVLPPREKADENLNVYRGTADAISQNIDFIDKFDPEYVLVLSGDHIYKMNYDKMLAAHKEAKADATIAVIGVPMKEASRFGIMNTDESGRIVEFEEKPEHPKSNLASMGIYIFTWKLLRKMLMADIKNPDSSHDFGKDIIPTMLNDSRTLYAYKFEGYWKDVGTIDSLWEANMDLLGSKNELDLGDPSWKIYTEDVTALPQYISAEADVKDAYITQGCVVQGEVKHSVLFTGVKIGAGARIIDSVLMPGVVVEEGAVVQRALVADGVRIGKGAVVGAADSEHIELVAKRVKGAE
;
A
#
# COMPACT_ATOMS: atom_id res chain seq x y z
N MET A 1 -3.49 30.17 -13.59
CA MET A 1 -3.37 29.07 -12.63
C MET A 1 -2.40 28.07 -13.25
N LYS A 2 -1.37 27.61 -12.54
CA LYS A 2 -0.58 26.47 -13.05
C LYS A 2 -1.54 25.29 -13.13
N GLN A 3 -1.83 24.83 -14.32
CA GLN A 3 -2.54 23.59 -14.56
C GLN A 3 -1.65 22.50 -13.98
N ASN A 4 -2.17 21.66 -13.08
CA ASN A 4 -1.39 20.56 -12.55
C ASN A 4 -0.90 19.72 -13.72
N SER A 5 0.41 19.68 -13.94
CA SER A 5 0.96 18.98 -15.06
C SER A 5 0.78 17.45 -14.91
N MET A 6 0.54 16.96 -13.68
CA MET A 6 0.42 15.54 -13.36
C MET A 6 -0.80 15.24 -12.51
N LEU A 7 -1.55 14.19 -12.87
CA LEU A 7 -2.68 13.62 -12.16
C LEU A 7 -2.32 12.20 -11.71
N ALA A 8 -2.73 11.80 -10.49
CA ALA A 8 -2.47 10.45 -9.98
C ALA A 8 -3.70 9.54 -10.10
N MET A 9 -3.44 8.26 -10.40
CA MET A 9 -4.41 7.17 -10.41
C MET A 9 -3.91 6.04 -9.52
N ILE A 10 -4.59 5.80 -8.39
CA ILE A 10 -4.22 4.76 -7.42
C ILE A 10 -5.04 3.51 -7.68
N LEU A 11 -4.36 2.41 -8.00
CA LEU A 11 -4.97 1.10 -8.21
C LEU A 11 -5.26 0.45 -6.85
N ALA A 12 -6.52 0.44 -6.45
CA ALA A 12 -6.98 0.01 -5.13
C ALA A 12 -8.08 -1.09 -5.20
N GLY A 13 -8.21 -1.75 -6.36
CA GLY A 13 -9.30 -2.71 -6.64
C GLY A 13 -8.97 -4.18 -6.37
N GLY A 14 -7.75 -4.51 -6.00
CA GLY A 14 -7.29 -5.89 -5.79
C GLY A 14 -7.95 -6.59 -4.59
N ARG A 15 -8.23 -7.91 -4.71
CA ARG A 15 -8.86 -8.71 -3.64
C ARG A 15 -7.98 -8.92 -2.41
N GLY A 16 -6.65 -8.86 -2.55
CA GLY A 16 -5.73 -9.09 -1.42
C GLY A 16 -5.82 -10.50 -0.82
N SER A 17 -6.16 -11.52 -1.60
CA SER A 17 -6.49 -12.88 -1.13
C SER A 17 -5.40 -13.54 -0.27
N ARG A 18 -4.14 -13.13 -0.43
CA ARG A 18 -3.00 -13.62 0.37
C ARG A 18 -2.97 -13.07 1.80
N LEU A 19 -3.81 -12.08 2.12
CA LEU A 19 -4.04 -11.58 3.48
C LEU A 19 -5.21 -12.29 4.18
N HIS A 20 -5.78 -13.31 3.55
CA HIS A 20 -6.81 -14.19 4.11
C HIS A 20 -7.96 -13.42 4.77
N ASP A 21 -8.29 -13.76 6.00
CA ASP A 21 -9.43 -13.20 6.73
C ASP A 21 -9.34 -11.69 6.97
N LEU A 22 -8.16 -11.06 6.89
CA LEU A 22 -8.00 -9.60 7.00
C LEU A 22 -8.69 -8.85 5.86
N THR A 23 -8.78 -9.45 4.68
CA THR A 23 -9.35 -8.81 3.49
C THR A 23 -10.70 -9.39 3.07
N ASN A 24 -11.31 -10.24 3.89
CA ASN A 24 -12.65 -10.78 3.60
C ASN A 24 -13.76 -9.71 3.61
N LYS A 25 -13.57 -8.62 4.34
CA LYS A 25 -14.56 -7.53 4.49
C LYS A 25 -13.96 -6.14 4.30
N VAL A 26 -12.69 -6.06 3.94
CA VAL A 26 -11.94 -4.80 3.82
C VAL A 26 -11.01 -4.90 2.62
N ALA A 27 -11.03 -3.89 1.75
CA ALA A 27 -10.06 -3.81 0.66
C ALA A 27 -8.63 -3.70 1.20
N LYS A 28 -7.65 -4.36 0.57
CA LYS A 28 -6.24 -4.36 1.02
C LYS A 28 -5.70 -2.96 1.34
N PRO A 29 -5.94 -1.90 0.53
CA PRO A 29 -5.46 -0.55 0.86
C PRO A 29 -6.02 0.05 2.15
N ALA A 30 -7.14 -0.46 2.65
CA ALA A 30 -7.76 -0.01 3.90
C ALA A 30 -7.30 -0.81 5.14
N VAL A 31 -6.43 -1.80 4.98
CA VAL A 31 -5.84 -2.56 6.10
C VAL A 31 -4.97 -1.66 6.95
N SER A 32 -5.06 -1.84 8.28
CA SER A 32 -4.32 -1.06 9.28
C SER A 32 -2.82 -1.37 9.25
N TYR A 33 -1.98 -0.31 9.44
CA TYR A 33 -0.53 -0.39 9.47
C TYR A 33 0.07 0.62 10.48
N GLY A 34 1.21 0.29 11.07
CA GLY A 34 2.04 1.23 11.83
C GLY A 34 1.34 1.87 13.04
N GLY A 35 0.43 1.14 13.68
CA GLY A 35 -0.26 1.57 14.89
C GLY A 35 -1.53 2.38 14.66
N LYS A 36 -1.59 3.25 13.66
CA LYS A 36 -2.74 4.14 13.41
C LYS A 36 -3.03 4.42 11.93
N TYR A 37 -2.13 4.07 11.02
CA TYR A 37 -2.26 4.34 9.58
C TYR A 37 -3.06 3.24 8.89
N ARG A 38 -3.45 3.52 7.65
CA ARG A 38 -3.88 2.53 6.65
C ARG A 38 -2.88 2.51 5.50
N ILE A 39 -2.78 1.40 4.79
CA ILE A 39 -1.82 1.28 3.67
C ILE A 39 -2.02 2.40 2.65
N VAL A 40 -3.26 2.76 2.32
CA VAL A 40 -3.60 3.82 1.35
C VAL A 40 -3.13 5.24 1.78
N ASP A 41 -2.86 5.45 3.06
CA ASP A 41 -2.36 6.75 3.54
C ASP A 41 -1.01 7.10 2.93
N PHE A 42 -0.18 6.10 2.61
CA PHE A 42 1.15 6.30 2.04
C PHE A 42 1.09 6.90 0.64
N PRO A 43 0.47 6.28 -0.38
CA PRO A 43 0.40 6.87 -1.71
C PRO A 43 -0.37 8.19 -1.72
N LEU A 44 -1.42 8.37 -0.91
CA LEU A 44 -2.16 9.64 -0.82
C LEU A 44 -1.31 10.75 -0.19
N SER A 45 -0.58 10.46 0.90
CA SER A 45 0.34 11.42 1.52
C SER A 45 1.50 11.77 0.60
N ASN A 46 2.05 10.78 -0.11
CA ASN A 46 3.10 11.03 -1.10
C ASN A 46 2.59 11.93 -2.24
N CYS A 47 1.35 11.74 -2.71
CA CYS A 47 0.72 12.66 -3.68
C CYS A 47 0.64 14.09 -3.13
N ALA A 48 0.08 14.26 -1.94
CA ALA A 48 -0.05 15.57 -1.30
C ALA A 48 1.31 16.27 -1.11
N ASN A 49 2.30 15.54 -0.57
CA ASN A 49 3.65 16.06 -0.34
C ASN A 49 4.42 16.35 -1.65
N SER A 50 4.03 15.71 -2.76
CA SER A 50 4.63 15.94 -4.09
C SER A 50 3.90 16.99 -4.92
N GLY A 51 2.85 17.63 -4.38
CA GLY A 51 2.07 18.63 -5.11
C GLY A 51 1.18 18.05 -6.21
N VAL A 52 0.79 16.78 -6.09
CA VAL A 52 -0.19 16.13 -6.98
C VAL A 52 -1.58 16.31 -6.38
N ASP A 53 -2.34 17.27 -6.90
CA ASP A 53 -3.59 17.74 -6.27
C ASP A 53 -4.84 16.98 -6.71
N VAL A 54 -4.80 16.26 -7.83
CA VAL A 54 -5.92 15.46 -8.34
C VAL A 54 -5.55 14.00 -8.30
N VAL A 55 -6.31 13.22 -7.53
CA VAL A 55 -6.06 11.80 -7.32
C VAL A 55 -7.33 10.99 -7.56
N GLY A 56 -7.31 10.09 -8.53
CA GLY A 56 -8.35 9.07 -8.75
C GLY A 56 -7.99 7.80 -7.97
N VAL A 57 -8.88 7.29 -7.15
CA VAL A 57 -8.72 6.00 -6.44
C VAL A 57 -9.65 4.97 -7.07
N LEU A 58 -9.07 4.01 -7.77
CA LEU A 58 -9.76 2.97 -8.53
C LEU A 58 -10.10 1.80 -7.60
N THR A 59 -11.35 1.74 -7.15
CA THR A 59 -11.81 0.76 -6.16
C THR A 59 -12.73 -0.28 -6.80
N GLN A 60 -12.75 -1.50 -6.26
CA GLN A 60 -13.61 -2.56 -6.77
C GLN A 60 -14.05 -3.54 -5.68
N TYR A 61 -13.13 -4.34 -5.14
CA TYR A 61 -13.43 -5.38 -4.15
C TYR A 61 -13.55 -4.78 -2.75
N GLU A 62 -14.62 -5.16 -2.00
CA GLU A 62 -14.89 -4.75 -0.60
C GLU A 62 -14.60 -3.25 -0.34
N SER A 63 -15.05 -2.41 -1.26
CA SER A 63 -14.63 -1.02 -1.35
C SER A 63 -15.36 -0.05 -0.42
N ILE A 64 -16.44 -0.45 0.26
CA ILE A 64 -17.30 0.47 1.03
C ILE A 64 -16.50 1.25 2.08
N GLN A 65 -15.71 0.54 2.90
CA GLN A 65 -14.90 1.18 3.94
C GLN A 65 -13.79 2.05 3.32
N LEU A 66 -13.11 1.55 2.27
CA LEU A 66 -12.10 2.30 1.56
C LEU A 66 -12.68 3.58 0.94
N ASN A 67 -13.81 3.46 0.25
CA ASN A 67 -14.50 4.59 -0.39
C ASN A 67 -14.86 5.69 0.63
N SER A 68 -15.45 5.28 1.76
CA SER A 68 -15.78 6.20 2.86
C SER A 68 -14.52 6.84 3.48
N TYR A 69 -13.45 6.07 3.61
CA TYR A 69 -12.20 6.54 4.21
C TYR A 69 -11.50 7.59 3.35
N VAL A 70 -11.41 7.39 2.04
CA VAL A 70 -10.69 8.28 1.12
C VAL A 70 -11.55 9.43 0.60
N ALA A 71 -12.86 9.38 0.81
CA ALA A 71 -13.78 10.39 0.29
C ALA A 71 -13.39 11.81 0.68
N ALA A 72 -13.53 12.73 -0.27
CA ALA A 72 -13.27 14.17 -0.13
C ALA A 72 -11.80 14.59 0.08
N GLY A 73 -10.86 13.70 0.41
CA GLY A 73 -9.42 14.02 0.44
C GLY A 73 -8.94 14.97 1.54
N GLY A 74 -9.82 15.46 2.43
CA GLY A 74 -9.48 16.48 3.42
C GLY A 74 -8.37 16.10 4.40
N ARG A 75 -8.24 14.79 4.73
CA ARG A 75 -7.17 14.29 5.61
C ARG A 75 -5.78 14.56 5.06
N TRP A 76 -5.64 14.57 3.74
CA TRP A 76 -4.38 14.80 3.02
C TRP A 76 -4.26 16.22 2.48
N GLY A 77 -5.23 17.12 2.79
CA GLY A 77 -5.28 18.46 2.22
C GLY A 77 -5.59 18.50 0.71
N LEU A 78 -6.20 17.41 0.19
CA LEU A 78 -6.59 17.26 -1.20
C LEU A 78 -8.08 17.56 -1.39
N ASP A 79 -8.55 18.71 -0.93
CA ASP A 79 -9.96 19.12 -0.93
C ASP A 79 -10.18 20.59 -1.33
N ALA A 80 -9.15 21.26 -1.84
CA ALA A 80 -9.24 22.63 -2.32
C ALA A 80 -9.93 22.72 -3.71
N LYS A 81 -10.27 23.93 -4.12
CA LYS A 81 -10.86 24.19 -5.46
C LYS A 81 -9.93 23.68 -6.57
N ASN A 82 -10.45 22.82 -7.43
CA ASN A 82 -9.74 22.14 -8.53
C ASN A 82 -8.71 21.09 -8.06
N SER A 83 -8.79 20.63 -6.84
CA SER A 83 -8.09 19.46 -6.32
C SER A 83 -9.08 18.44 -5.80
N GLY A 84 -8.63 17.25 -5.43
CA GLY A 84 -9.49 16.28 -4.75
C GLY A 84 -9.06 14.84 -4.92
N VAL A 85 -9.59 14.03 -4.00
CA VAL A 85 -9.57 12.58 -4.10
C VAL A 85 -10.91 12.13 -4.66
N TYR A 86 -10.88 11.45 -5.80
CA TYR A 86 -12.07 10.96 -6.51
C TYR A 86 -12.10 9.45 -6.43
N VAL A 87 -13.18 8.92 -5.85
CA VAL A 87 -13.40 7.47 -5.82
C VAL A 87 -14.01 7.03 -7.15
N LEU A 88 -13.33 6.10 -7.81
CA LEU A 88 -13.66 5.63 -9.15
C LEU A 88 -13.92 4.11 -9.13
N PRO A 89 -15.13 3.66 -8.76
CA PRO A 89 -15.52 2.26 -8.91
C PRO A 89 -15.84 1.95 -10.35
N PRO A 90 -15.91 0.67 -10.75
CA PRO A 90 -16.54 0.26 -12.00
C PRO A 90 -17.95 0.86 -12.13
N ARG A 91 -18.28 1.37 -13.29
CA ARG A 91 -19.55 2.07 -13.51
C ARG A 91 -20.19 1.67 -14.83
N GLU A 92 -21.51 1.65 -14.84
CA GLU A 92 -22.29 1.58 -16.06
C GLU A 92 -22.26 2.93 -16.77
N LYS A 93 -22.05 2.93 -18.08
CA LYS A 93 -22.13 4.11 -18.94
C LYS A 93 -23.36 3.99 -19.84
N ALA A 94 -23.84 5.12 -20.37
CA ALA A 94 -25.06 5.16 -21.17
C ALA A 94 -25.09 4.16 -22.35
N ASP A 95 -23.92 3.91 -22.94
CA ASP A 95 -23.77 3.05 -24.12
C ASP A 95 -23.05 1.72 -23.81
N GLU A 96 -22.76 1.42 -22.54
CA GLU A 96 -21.97 0.26 -22.12
C GLU A 96 -22.57 -0.36 -20.85
N ASN A 97 -22.66 -1.70 -20.81
CA ASN A 97 -23.01 -2.41 -19.58
C ASN A 97 -21.94 -2.26 -18.49
N LEU A 98 -22.31 -2.48 -17.22
CA LEU A 98 -21.37 -2.51 -16.11
C LEU A 98 -20.29 -3.58 -16.35
N ASN A 99 -19.04 -3.13 -16.44
CA ASN A 99 -17.88 -4.01 -16.56
C ASN A 99 -16.95 -3.80 -15.37
N VAL A 100 -16.63 -4.87 -14.64
CA VAL A 100 -15.59 -4.88 -13.62
C VAL A 100 -14.22 -4.62 -14.28
N TYR A 101 -13.27 -4.06 -13.52
CA TYR A 101 -11.90 -3.90 -13.99
C TYR A 101 -11.25 -5.27 -14.21
N ARG A 102 -10.89 -5.59 -15.44
CA ARG A 102 -10.29 -6.88 -15.84
C ARG A 102 -8.80 -6.96 -15.57
N GLY A 103 -8.13 -5.81 -15.58
CA GLY A 103 -6.70 -5.67 -15.33
C GLY A 103 -6.33 -4.26 -14.89
N THR A 104 -5.06 -4.05 -14.59
CA THR A 104 -4.56 -2.75 -14.10
C THR A 104 -4.65 -1.65 -15.16
N ALA A 105 -4.42 -1.97 -16.43
CA ALA A 105 -4.59 -1.04 -17.54
C ALA A 105 -6.06 -0.80 -17.87
N ASP A 106 -6.92 -1.83 -17.76
CA ASP A 106 -8.36 -1.69 -17.96
C ASP A 106 -8.98 -0.70 -16.96
N ALA A 107 -8.53 -0.73 -15.70
CA ALA A 107 -8.99 0.22 -14.69
C ALA A 107 -8.73 1.68 -15.09
N ILE A 108 -7.57 1.97 -15.69
CA ILE A 108 -7.27 3.31 -16.23
C ILE A 108 -8.11 3.57 -17.49
N SER A 109 -8.22 2.59 -18.38
CA SER A 109 -8.96 2.71 -19.63
C SER A 109 -10.43 3.08 -19.44
N GLN A 110 -11.10 2.45 -18.47
CA GLN A 110 -12.49 2.76 -18.14
C GLN A 110 -12.69 4.16 -17.55
N ASN A 111 -11.60 4.86 -17.17
CA ASN A 111 -11.61 6.20 -16.57
C ASN A 111 -10.87 7.26 -17.42
N ILE A 112 -10.66 7.01 -18.70
CA ILE A 112 -10.05 7.98 -19.64
C ILE A 112 -10.83 9.31 -19.64
N ASP A 113 -12.15 9.27 -19.61
CA ASP A 113 -13.03 10.45 -19.56
C ASP A 113 -12.80 11.30 -18.29
N PHE A 114 -12.50 10.66 -17.17
CA PHE A 114 -12.14 11.35 -15.95
C PHE A 114 -10.79 12.06 -16.10
N ILE A 115 -9.77 11.37 -16.64
CA ILE A 115 -8.44 11.95 -16.84
C ILE A 115 -8.49 13.09 -17.86
N ASP A 116 -9.15 12.89 -19.00
CA ASP A 116 -9.30 13.88 -20.07
C ASP A 116 -9.98 15.17 -19.57
N LYS A 117 -10.87 15.10 -18.57
CA LYS A 117 -11.51 16.27 -17.96
C LYS A 117 -10.51 17.25 -17.33
N PHE A 118 -9.38 16.73 -16.83
CA PHE A 118 -8.32 17.54 -16.21
C PHE A 118 -7.20 17.89 -17.19
N ASP A 119 -7.17 17.27 -18.37
CA ASP A 119 -6.18 17.48 -19.44
C ASP A 119 -4.72 17.54 -18.92
N PRO A 120 -4.26 16.52 -18.16
CA PRO A 120 -2.91 16.52 -17.63
C PRO A 120 -1.89 16.23 -18.71
N GLU A 121 -0.66 16.73 -18.55
CA GLU A 121 0.47 16.35 -19.40
C GLU A 121 0.98 14.95 -19.07
N TYR A 122 0.98 14.61 -17.77
CA TYR A 122 1.46 13.33 -17.23
C TYR A 122 0.40 12.66 -16.35
N VAL A 123 0.42 11.33 -16.35
CA VAL A 123 -0.37 10.52 -15.43
C VAL A 123 0.56 9.65 -14.59
N LEU A 124 0.42 9.78 -13.27
CA LEU A 124 1.08 8.95 -12.28
C LEU A 124 0.17 7.79 -11.91
N VAL A 125 0.58 6.57 -12.20
CA VAL A 125 -0.15 5.35 -11.82
C VAL A 125 0.55 4.70 -10.63
N LEU A 126 -0.20 4.44 -9.56
CA LEU A 126 0.30 3.97 -8.28
C LEU A 126 -0.40 2.68 -7.86
N SER A 127 0.36 1.75 -7.28
CA SER A 127 -0.24 0.68 -6.47
C SER A 127 -0.70 1.25 -5.13
N GLY A 128 -1.91 0.88 -4.71
CA GLY A 128 -2.52 1.35 -3.45
C GLY A 128 -2.19 0.49 -2.23
N ASP A 129 -1.23 -0.44 -2.34
CA ASP A 129 -1.01 -1.51 -1.39
C ASP A 129 0.45 -1.68 -0.92
N HIS A 130 1.27 -0.64 -1.07
CA HIS A 130 2.67 -0.61 -0.64
C HIS A 130 2.95 0.44 0.43
N ILE A 131 3.97 0.19 1.25
CA ILE A 131 4.44 1.09 2.31
C ILE A 131 5.77 1.71 1.88
N TYR A 132 5.80 3.03 1.73
CA TYR A 132 7.00 3.78 1.32
C TYR A 132 6.78 5.30 1.44
N LYS A 133 7.88 6.06 1.48
CA LYS A 133 7.87 7.52 1.34
C LYS A 133 8.59 7.89 0.05
N MET A 134 7.94 8.63 -0.86
CA MET A 134 8.52 8.97 -2.16
C MET A 134 8.05 10.32 -2.65
N ASN A 135 8.99 11.12 -3.15
CA ASN A 135 8.71 12.38 -3.83
C ASN A 135 8.50 12.14 -5.33
N TYR A 136 7.27 12.19 -5.79
CA TYR A 136 6.93 11.98 -7.20
C TYR A 136 7.33 13.15 -8.11
N ASP A 137 7.53 14.37 -7.56
CA ASP A 137 8.03 15.50 -8.35
C ASP A 137 9.47 15.26 -8.81
N LYS A 138 10.31 14.63 -7.95
CA LYS A 138 11.66 14.20 -8.36
C LYS A 138 11.64 13.16 -9.46
N MET A 139 10.71 12.20 -9.39
CA MET A 139 10.52 11.20 -10.45
C MET A 139 10.04 11.85 -11.75
N LEU A 140 9.12 12.83 -11.68
CA LEU A 140 8.67 13.59 -12.84
C LEU A 140 9.80 14.42 -13.46
N ALA A 141 10.67 15.02 -12.66
CA ALA A 141 11.84 15.73 -13.16
C ALA A 141 12.77 14.79 -13.96
N ALA A 142 13.04 13.59 -13.42
CA ALA A 142 13.82 12.56 -14.12
C ALA A 142 13.14 12.08 -15.42
N HIS A 143 11.82 11.91 -15.41
CA HIS A 143 11.03 11.58 -16.60
C HIS A 143 11.21 12.61 -17.71
N LYS A 144 11.16 13.90 -17.37
CA LYS A 144 11.34 15.01 -18.31
C LYS A 144 12.79 15.09 -18.83
N GLU A 145 13.78 14.92 -17.96
CA GLU A 145 15.20 14.94 -18.31
C GLU A 145 15.55 13.81 -19.28
N ALA A 146 15.06 12.60 -18.99
CA ALA A 146 15.23 11.43 -19.86
C ALA A 146 14.41 11.51 -21.17
N LYS A 147 13.52 12.51 -21.30
CA LYS A 147 12.53 12.60 -22.40
C LYS A 147 11.79 11.30 -22.59
N ALA A 148 11.42 10.67 -21.49
CA ALA A 148 10.81 9.37 -21.48
C ALA A 148 9.34 9.42 -21.92
N ASP A 149 8.88 8.36 -22.58
CA ASP A 149 7.46 8.09 -22.84
C ASP A 149 6.79 7.50 -21.58
N ALA A 150 7.56 6.68 -20.84
CA ALA A 150 7.18 6.16 -19.54
C ALA A 150 8.41 6.09 -18.61
N THR A 151 8.19 6.35 -17.33
CA THR A 151 9.18 6.14 -16.27
C THR A 151 8.63 5.19 -15.24
N ILE A 152 9.42 4.20 -14.85
CA ILE A 152 9.04 3.16 -13.89
C ILE A 152 9.95 3.29 -12.68
N ALA A 153 9.37 3.44 -11.49
CA ALA A 153 10.16 3.38 -10.26
C ALA A 153 10.61 1.94 -10.01
N VAL A 154 11.89 1.77 -9.75
CA VAL A 154 12.53 0.48 -9.49
C VAL A 154 13.33 0.51 -8.20
N ILE A 155 13.41 -0.65 -7.54
CA ILE A 155 14.21 -0.86 -6.35
C ILE A 155 15.03 -2.13 -6.49
N GLY A 156 16.26 -2.14 -5.95
CA GLY A 156 17.06 -3.36 -5.87
C GLY A 156 16.54 -4.30 -4.79
N VAL A 157 16.17 -5.52 -5.15
CA VAL A 157 15.72 -6.55 -4.22
C VAL A 157 16.73 -7.70 -4.16
N PRO A 158 16.74 -8.52 -3.09
CA PRO A 158 17.53 -9.76 -3.09
C PRO A 158 17.14 -10.65 -4.27
N MET A 159 18.12 -11.25 -4.97
CA MET A 159 17.86 -12.10 -6.15
C MET A 159 16.84 -13.22 -5.88
N LYS A 160 16.84 -13.80 -4.68
CA LYS A 160 15.88 -14.83 -4.25
C LYS A 160 14.41 -14.36 -4.24
N GLU A 161 14.17 -13.06 -4.18
CA GLU A 161 12.85 -12.44 -4.14
C GLU A 161 12.43 -11.86 -5.49
N ALA A 162 13.39 -11.70 -6.43
CA ALA A 162 13.16 -11.02 -7.70
C ALA A 162 12.05 -11.68 -8.54
N SER A 163 11.89 -13.00 -8.48
CA SER A 163 10.83 -13.74 -9.20
C SER A 163 9.39 -13.36 -8.78
N ARG A 164 9.23 -12.62 -7.68
CA ARG A 164 7.93 -12.15 -7.22
C ARG A 164 7.43 -10.88 -7.93
N PHE A 165 8.32 -10.18 -8.62
CA PHE A 165 8.10 -8.85 -9.18
C PHE A 165 8.31 -8.81 -10.69
N GLY A 166 7.82 -7.77 -11.33
CA GLY A 166 8.27 -7.39 -12.66
C GLY A 166 9.72 -6.90 -12.61
N ILE A 167 10.60 -7.53 -13.38
CA ILE A 167 12.04 -7.27 -13.37
C ILE A 167 12.46 -6.49 -14.62
N MET A 168 13.33 -5.52 -14.43
CA MET A 168 13.83 -4.67 -15.49
C MET A 168 15.31 -4.85 -15.71
N ASN A 169 15.69 -4.90 -16.99
CA ASN A 169 17.06 -4.76 -17.43
C ASN A 169 17.23 -3.39 -18.07
N THR A 170 18.28 -2.66 -17.67
CA THR A 170 18.57 -1.31 -18.13
C THR A 170 19.95 -1.25 -18.81
N ASP A 171 20.10 -0.34 -19.73
CA ASP A 171 21.42 0.08 -20.21
C ASP A 171 22.10 1.05 -19.20
N GLU A 172 23.31 1.51 -19.53
CA GLU A 172 24.11 2.41 -18.68
C GLU A 172 23.45 3.78 -18.46
N SER A 173 22.56 4.21 -19.35
CA SER A 173 21.81 5.47 -19.25
C SER A 173 20.56 5.37 -18.36
N GLY A 174 20.21 4.16 -17.92
CA GLY A 174 18.99 3.88 -17.18
C GLY A 174 17.75 3.65 -18.06
N ARG A 175 17.93 3.57 -19.39
CA ARG A 175 16.86 3.19 -20.31
C ARG A 175 16.53 1.70 -20.12
N ILE A 176 15.25 1.38 -19.99
CA ILE A 176 14.78 0.00 -19.89
C ILE A 176 14.86 -0.63 -21.29
N VAL A 177 15.59 -1.73 -21.38
CA VAL A 177 15.78 -2.50 -22.61
C VAL A 177 15.01 -3.81 -22.62
N GLU A 178 14.67 -4.33 -21.45
CA GLU A 178 13.90 -5.57 -21.29
C GLU A 178 13.06 -5.49 -20.00
N PHE A 179 11.87 -6.08 -20.04
CA PHE A 179 10.98 -6.24 -18.91
C PHE A 179 10.46 -7.68 -18.87
N GLU A 180 10.51 -8.31 -17.69
CA GLU A 180 10.07 -9.67 -17.46
C GLU A 180 9.09 -9.69 -16.28
N GLU A 181 7.83 -10.04 -16.52
CA GLU A 181 6.81 -10.14 -15.46
C GLU A 181 6.97 -11.46 -14.69
N LYS A 182 7.41 -11.39 -13.45
CA LYS A 182 7.61 -12.51 -12.52
C LYS A 182 8.39 -13.69 -13.12
N PRO A 183 9.61 -13.46 -13.60
CA PRO A 183 10.41 -14.49 -14.25
C PRO A 183 10.82 -15.58 -13.24
N GLU A 184 10.85 -16.83 -13.68
CA GLU A 184 11.37 -17.94 -12.86
C GLU A 184 12.88 -17.79 -12.62
N HIS A 185 13.60 -17.26 -13.61
CA HIS A 185 15.04 -17.03 -13.57
C HIS A 185 15.37 -15.58 -13.90
N PRO A 186 15.24 -14.66 -12.93
CA PRO A 186 15.46 -13.22 -13.17
C PRO A 186 16.90 -12.94 -13.57
N LYS A 187 17.11 -12.12 -14.62
CA LYS A 187 18.43 -11.67 -15.09
C LYS A 187 18.96 -10.48 -14.31
N SER A 188 18.09 -9.75 -13.63
CA SER A 188 18.37 -8.54 -12.84
C SER A 188 17.63 -8.60 -11.51
N ASN A 189 18.05 -7.75 -10.58
CA ASN A 189 17.36 -7.56 -9.30
C ASN A 189 16.63 -6.21 -9.21
N LEU A 190 16.48 -5.50 -10.34
CA LEU A 190 15.72 -4.24 -10.39
C LEU A 190 14.23 -4.56 -10.50
N ALA A 191 13.55 -4.53 -9.36
CA ALA A 191 12.12 -4.82 -9.26
C ALA A 191 11.27 -3.57 -9.50
N SER A 192 10.18 -3.72 -10.25
CA SER A 192 9.15 -2.69 -10.38
C SER A 192 8.45 -2.46 -9.06
N MET A 193 8.33 -1.20 -8.66
CA MET A 193 7.56 -0.81 -7.49
C MET A 193 6.05 -0.65 -7.79
N GLY A 194 5.60 -0.88 -9.03
CA GLY A 194 4.21 -0.59 -9.42
C GLY A 194 3.87 0.90 -9.41
N ILE A 195 4.87 1.74 -9.65
CA ILE A 195 4.77 3.19 -9.68
C ILE A 195 5.27 3.66 -11.05
N TYR A 196 4.38 4.29 -11.83
CA TYR A 196 4.65 4.66 -13.22
C TYR A 196 4.29 6.11 -13.46
N ILE A 197 5.12 6.84 -14.23
CA ILE A 197 4.75 8.11 -14.84
C ILE A 197 4.69 7.91 -16.35
N PHE A 198 3.58 8.28 -16.95
CA PHE A 198 3.38 8.23 -18.40
C PHE A 198 3.09 9.61 -18.97
N THR A 199 3.58 9.90 -20.16
CA THR A 199 3.08 11.00 -20.99
C THR A 199 1.65 10.66 -21.40
N TRP A 200 0.64 11.46 -20.95
CA TRP A 200 -0.77 11.10 -21.06
C TRP A 200 -1.22 10.82 -22.50
N LYS A 201 -0.88 11.71 -23.42
CA LYS A 201 -1.29 11.54 -24.83
C LYS A 201 -0.88 10.20 -25.43
N LEU A 202 0.31 9.72 -25.06
CA LEU A 202 0.79 8.42 -25.53
C LEU A 202 0.06 7.28 -24.84
N LEU A 203 0.01 7.29 -23.50
CA LEU A 203 -0.68 6.27 -22.73
C LEU A 203 -2.14 6.13 -23.19
N ARG A 204 -2.85 7.25 -23.34
CA ARG A 204 -4.23 7.28 -23.83
C ARG A 204 -4.38 6.55 -25.18
N LYS A 205 -3.46 6.82 -26.13
CA LYS A 205 -3.47 6.14 -27.44
C LYS A 205 -3.29 4.63 -27.29
N MET A 206 -2.38 4.21 -26.43
CA MET A 206 -2.07 2.80 -26.20
C MET A 206 -3.25 2.09 -25.52
N LEU A 207 -3.84 2.69 -24.51
CA LEU A 207 -5.03 2.17 -23.83
C LEU A 207 -6.21 2.00 -24.80
N MET A 208 -6.46 2.98 -25.67
CA MET A 208 -7.51 2.88 -26.69
C MET A 208 -7.25 1.80 -27.75
N ALA A 209 -6.00 1.45 -28.00
CA ALA A 209 -5.63 0.33 -28.85
C ALA A 209 -5.78 -1.01 -28.10
N ASP A 210 -5.36 -1.06 -26.85
CA ASP A 210 -5.41 -2.24 -25.98
C ASP A 210 -6.84 -2.71 -25.71
N ILE A 211 -7.78 -1.79 -25.48
CA ILE A 211 -9.21 -2.12 -25.32
C ILE A 211 -9.76 -2.97 -26.48
N LYS A 212 -9.25 -2.73 -27.70
CA LYS A 212 -9.70 -3.42 -28.92
C LYS A 212 -8.97 -4.74 -29.17
N ASN A 213 -7.95 -5.05 -28.39
CA ASN A 213 -7.17 -6.27 -28.51
C ASN A 213 -7.84 -7.42 -27.72
N PRO A 214 -8.45 -8.41 -28.35
CA PRO A 214 -9.11 -9.51 -27.65
C PRO A 214 -8.13 -10.45 -26.91
N ASP A 215 -6.84 -10.44 -27.28
CA ASP A 215 -5.81 -11.29 -26.70
C ASP A 215 -5.13 -10.62 -25.50
N SER A 216 -5.43 -9.34 -25.23
CA SER A 216 -4.85 -8.63 -24.09
C SER A 216 -5.51 -9.02 -22.76
N SER A 217 -4.71 -9.15 -21.73
CA SER A 217 -5.17 -9.23 -20.33
C SER A 217 -5.46 -7.86 -19.72
N HIS A 218 -5.20 -6.78 -20.47
CA HIS A 218 -5.37 -5.39 -20.08
C HIS A 218 -4.57 -5.04 -18.82
N ASP A 219 -3.33 -5.51 -18.73
CA ASP A 219 -2.44 -5.31 -17.61
C ASP A 219 -1.20 -4.50 -18.02
N PHE A 220 -0.70 -3.61 -17.14
CA PHE A 220 0.47 -2.80 -17.46
C PHE A 220 1.71 -3.65 -17.68
N GLY A 221 1.97 -4.63 -16.80
CA GLY A 221 3.16 -5.46 -16.87
C GLY A 221 3.14 -6.46 -18.03
N LYS A 222 1.96 -7.04 -18.30
CA LYS A 222 1.84 -8.08 -19.33
C LYS A 222 1.62 -7.53 -20.74
N ASP A 223 0.95 -6.39 -20.87
CA ASP A 223 0.49 -5.90 -22.16
C ASP A 223 1.07 -4.53 -22.52
N ILE A 224 0.87 -3.51 -21.68
CA ILE A 224 1.21 -2.12 -22.05
C ILE A 224 2.72 -1.90 -22.10
N ILE A 225 3.47 -2.29 -21.06
CA ILE A 225 4.94 -2.09 -21.01
C ILE A 225 5.65 -2.88 -22.11
N PRO A 226 5.37 -4.18 -22.32
CA PRO A 226 5.95 -4.92 -23.44
C PRO A 226 5.61 -4.31 -24.80
N THR A 227 4.38 -3.85 -25.02
CA THR A 227 4.00 -3.17 -26.27
C THR A 227 4.79 -1.88 -26.46
N MET A 228 4.99 -1.08 -25.40
CA MET A 228 5.83 0.12 -25.49
C MET A 228 7.27 -0.20 -25.87
N LEU A 229 7.86 -1.25 -25.31
CA LEU A 229 9.22 -1.70 -25.67
C LEU A 229 9.31 -2.15 -27.12
N ASN A 230 8.33 -2.94 -27.59
CA ASN A 230 8.25 -3.42 -28.98
C ASN A 230 8.10 -2.25 -29.98
N ASP A 231 7.35 -1.21 -29.60
CA ASP A 231 7.18 0.02 -30.38
C ASP A 231 8.40 0.96 -30.29
N SER A 232 9.50 0.51 -29.69
CA SER A 232 10.74 1.28 -29.50
C SER A 232 10.53 2.59 -28.72
N ARG A 233 9.57 2.64 -27.79
CA ARG A 233 9.33 3.78 -26.93
C ARG A 233 10.47 3.95 -25.92
N THR A 234 10.66 5.16 -25.43
CA THR A 234 11.67 5.46 -24.41
C THR A 234 11.10 5.20 -23.03
N LEU A 235 11.49 4.07 -22.42
CA LEU A 235 11.17 3.74 -21.04
C LEU A 235 12.40 3.96 -20.17
N TYR A 236 12.23 4.63 -19.04
CA TYR A 236 13.30 4.99 -18.11
C TYR A 236 13.06 4.35 -16.72
N ALA A 237 14.11 3.79 -16.12
CA ALA A 237 14.08 3.24 -14.78
C ALA A 237 14.51 4.31 -13.77
N TYR A 238 13.58 4.78 -12.94
CA TYR A 238 13.88 5.66 -11.83
C TYR A 238 14.27 4.83 -10.61
N LYS A 239 15.56 4.81 -10.27
CA LYS A 239 16.06 4.07 -9.11
C LYS A 239 15.64 4.78 -7.83
N PHE A 240 14.80 4.12 -7.06
CA PHE A 240 14.35 4.58 -5.76
C PHE A 240 15.32 4.13 -4.67
N GLU A 241 15.65 5.04 -3.77
CA GLU A 241 16.42 4.79 -2.56
C GLU A 241 15.56 5.12 -1.35
N GLY A 242 15.40 4.17 -0.44
CA GLY A 242 14.59 4.31 0.77
C GLY A 242 13.79 3.04 1.09
N TYR A 243 13.02 3.11 2.17
CA TYR A 243 12.19 2.00 2.59
C TYR A 243 11.02 1.79 1.62
N TRP A 244 10.86 0.55 1.17
CA TRP A 244 9.71 0.10 0.40
C TRP A 244 9.36 -1.35 0.76
N LYS A 245 8.08 -1.63 0.97
CA LYS A 245 7.58 -2.98 1.28
C LYS A 245 6.23 -3.25 0.62
N ASP A 246 6.15 -4.35 -0.14
CA ASP A 246 4.88 -4.96 -0.55
C ASP A 246 4.33 -5.78 0.63
N VAL A 247 3.25 -5.32 1.23
CA VAL A 247 2.60 -5.98 2.37
C VAL A 247 1.48 -6.91 1.89
N GLY A 248 1.78 -7.76 0.93
CA GLY A 248 0.84 -8.65 0.26
C GLY A 248 0.57 -9.98 0.96
N THR A 249 1.29 -10.33 2.02
CA THR A 249 1.12 -11.55 2.82
C THR A 249 1.10 -11.23 4.31
N ILE A 250 0.62 -12.16 5.14
CA ILE A 250 0.60 -11.98 6.60
C ILE A 250 2.00 -11.76 7.14
N ASP A 251 2.98 -12.58 6.71
CA ASP A 251 4.37 -12.44 7.13
C ASP A 251 4.94 -11.08 6.73
N SER A 252 4.74 -10.63 5.47
CA SER A 252 5.25 -9.33 5.02
C SER A 252 4.57 -8.13 5.71
N LEU A 253 3.28 -8.25 6.06
CA LEU A 253 2.58 -7.21 6.82
C LEU A 253 3.08 -7.17 8.28
N TRP A 254 3.30 -8.33 8.89
CA TRP A 254 3.89 -8.43 10.22
C TRP A 254 5.30 -7.85 10.22
N GLU A 255 6.18 -8.28 9.32
CA GLU A 255 7.55 -7.76 9.17
C GLU A 255 7.57 -6.24 8.99
N ALA A 256 6.71 -5.70 8.12
CA ALA A 256 6.64 -4.26 7.89
C ALA A 256 6.28 -3.47 9.16
N ASN A 257 5.44 -4.03 10.03
CA ASN A 257 5.16 -3.43 11.35
C ASN A 257 6.36 -3.57 12.29
N MET A 258 7.06 -4.71 12.28
CA MET A 258 8.25 -4.93 13.11
C MET A 258 9.43 -4.07 12.67
N ASP A 259 9.55 -3.73 11.38
CA ASP A 259 10.55 -2.79 10.85
C ASP A 259 10.45 -1.39 11.50
N LEU A 260 9.36 -1.06 12.17
CA LEU A 260 9.20 0.18 12.95
C LEU A 260 9.92 0.14 14.30
N LEU A 261 10.27 -1.04 14.79
CA LEU A 261 10.92 -1.23 16.09
C LEU A 261 12.45 -1.09 15.99
N GLY A 262 13.08 -0.82 17.13
CA GLY A 262 14.54 -0.72 17.21
C GLY A 262 15.10 0.63 16.74
N SER A 263 16.42 0.75 16.84
CA SER A 263 17.18 2.00 16.62
C SER A 263 17.50 2.29 15.14
N LYS A 264 17.26 1.34 14.23
CA LYS A 264 17.56 1.46 12.79
C LYS A 264 16.26 1.47 11.97
N ASN A 265 15.31 2.28 12.39
CA ASN A 265 14.05 2.43 11.65
C ASN A 265 14.32 3.17 10.32
N GLU A 266 14.27 2.45 9.22
CA GLU A 266 14.43 3.02 7.87
C GLU A 266 13.17 3.78 7.40
N LEU A 267 12.01 3.48 8.00
CA LEU A 267 10.75 4.17 7.76
C LEU A 267 10.43 5.09 8.95
N ASP A 268 11.02 6.26 9.00
CA ASP A 268 10.69 7.25 10.03
C ASP A 268 9.29 7.86 9.79
N LEU A 269 8.29 7.39 10.54
CA LEU A 269 6.92 7.93 10.51
C LEU A 269 6.80 9.23 11.32
N GLY A 270 7.82 9.58 12.11
CA GLY A 270 7.89 10.82 12.87
C GLY A 270 8.52 11.99 12.12
N ASP A 271 9.07 11.77 10.93
CA ASP A 271 9.73 12.81 10.12
C ASP A 271 8.75 13.94 9.75
N PRO A 272 8.95 15.16 10.27
CA PRO A 272 8.06 16.28 9.98
C PRO A 272 8.21 16.84 8.57
N SER A 273 9.33 16.53 7.89
CA SER A 273 9.59 17.02 6.52
C SER A 273 8.82 16.23 5.46
N TRP A 274 8.45 14.98 5.78
CA TRP A 274 7.65 14.11 4.90
C TRP A 274 6.59 13.35 5.71
N LYS A 275 5.57 14.08 6.14
CA LYS A 275 4.52 13.55 6.99
C LYS A 275 3.61 12.57 6.22
N ILE A 276 3.34 11.43 6.82
CA ILE A 276 2.24 10.56 6.40
C ILE A 276 0.99 11.00 7.16
N TYR A 277 -0.01 11.47 6.42
CA TYR A 277 -1.29 11.91 6.96
C TYR A 277 -2.21 10.70 7.12
N THR A 278 -3.02 10.72 8.16
CA THR A 278 -3.99 9.66 8.46
C THR A 278 -5.19 10.22 9.20
N GLU A 279 -6.13 9.37 9.54
CA GLU A 279 -7.28 9.72 10.38
C GLU A 279 -6.81 10.14 11.79
N ASP A 280 -7.33 11.27 12.26
CA ASP A 280 -7.13 11.66 13.65
C ASP A 280 -8.13 10.90 14.54
N VAL A 281 -7.63 9.90 15.24
CA VAL A 281 -8.44 9.10 16.17
C VAL A 281 -8.44 9.80 17.52
N THR A 282 -9.62 10.27 17.94
CA THR A 282 -9.79 10.84 19.28
C THR A 282 -9.69 9.73 20.32
N ALA A 283 -8.54 9.61 20.96
CA ALA A 283 -8.29 8.67 22.04
C ALA A 283 -7.43 9.31 23.12
N LEU A 284 -7.55 8.80 24.37
CA LEU A 284 -6.66 9.21 25.45
C LEU A 284 -5.23 8.75 25.19
N PRO A 285 -4.21 9.37 25.79
CA PRO A 285 -2.87 8.81 25.83
C PRO A 285 -2.89 7.36 26.32
N GLN A 286 -1.86 6.59 25.95
CA GLN A 286 -1.73 5.21 26.45
C GLN A 286 -1.54 5.19 27.97
N TYR A 287 -2.14 4.22 28.61
CA TYR A 287 -1.94 3.94 30.04
C TYR A 287 -1.12 2.65 30.21
N ILE A 288 0.00 2.75 30.90
CA ILE A 288 0.88 1.62 31.23
C ILE A 288 0.87 1.50 32.77
N SER A 289 0.41 0.36 33.30
CA SER A 289 0.37 0.16 34.74
C SER A 289 1.77 -0.02 35.35
N ALA A 290 1.87 0.14 36.67
CA ALA A 290 3.15 -0.01 37.38
C ALA A 290 3.67 -1.46 37.33
N GLU A 291 2.81 -2.44 37.15
CA GLU A 291 3.13 -3.87 37.08
C GLU A 291 3.47 -4.33 35.66
N ALA A 292 3.28 -3.49 34.65
CA ALA A 292 3.55 -3.84 33.25
C ALA A 292 5.08 -3.91 32.99
N ASP A 293 5.53 -4.91 32.21
CA ASP A 293 6.91 -5.00 31.71
C ASP A 293 6.91 -4.75 30.19
N VAL A 294 7.32 -3.55 29.79
CA VAL A 294 7.31 -3.13 28.38
C VAL A 294 8.73 -2.93 27.88
N LYS A 295 9.11 -3.62 26.79
CA LYS A 295 10.42 -3.52 26.15
C LYS A 295 10.29 -3.55 24.63
N ASP A 296 10.96 -2.61 23.94
CA ASP A 296 11.00 -2.52 22.48
C ASP A 296 9.60 -2.65 21.86
N ALA A 297 8.70 -1.76 22.21
CA ALA A 297 7.31 -1.81 21.80
C ALA A 297 6.81 -0.47 21.23
N TYR A 298 6.09 -0.54 20.15
CA TYR A 298 5.34 0.60 19.59
C TYR A 298 3.92 0.56 20.15
N ILE A 299 3.58 1.52 21.02
CA ILE A 299 2.28 1.56 21.70
C ILE A 299 1.59 2.87 21.36
N THR A 300 0.43 2.77 20.71
CA THR A 300 -0.30 3.94 20.26
C THR A 300 -1.33 4.41 21.28
N GLN A 301 -1.95 5.54 21.01
CA GLN A 301 -2.95 6.16 21.88
C GLN A 301 -4.14 5.25 22.16
N GLY A 302 -4.77 5.43 23.34
CA GLY A 302 -5.92 4.63 23.77
C GLY A 302 -5.57 3.23 24.26
N CYS A 303 -4.30 2.80 24.20
CA CYS A 303 -3.88 1.52 24.74
C CYS A 303 -3.92 1.50 26.27
N VAL A 304 -4.29 0.35 26.84
CA VAL A 304 -4.19 0.05 28.27
C VAL A 304 -3.34 -1.20 28.43
N VAL A 305 -2.18 -1.08 29.08
CA VAL A 305 -1.22 -2.18 29.23
C VAL A 305 -1.02 -2.49 30.72
N GLN A 306 -1.41 -3.71 31.14
CA GLN A 306 -1.26 -4.22 32.50
C GLN A 306 -0.39 -5.49 32.55
N GLY A 307 0.09 -5.98 31.41
CA GLY A 307 0.88 -7.19 31.28
C GLY A 307 2.25 -6.94 30.66
N GLU A 308 2.87 -8.00 30.17
CA GLU A 308 4.17 -7.98 29.52
C GLU A 308 4.00 -7.70 28.01
N VAL A 309 4.76 -6.76 27.45
CA VAL A 309 4.79 -6.47 26.00
C VAL A 309 6.25 -6.34 25.57
N LYS A 310 6.69 -7.24 24.70
CA LYS A 310 8.06 -7.28 24.17
C LYS A 310 8.08 -7.39 22.66
N HIS A 311 8.93 -6.59 22.02
CA HIS A 311 9.15 -6.57 20.58
C HIS A 311 7.80 -6.69 19.80
N SER A 312 6.90 -5.72 20.03
CA SER A 312 5.52 -5.81 19.55
C SER A 312 4.94 -4.45 19.19
N VAL A 313 3.95 -4.45 18.30
CA VAL A 313 3.25 -3.24 17.86
C VAL A 313 1.79 -3.31 18.32
N LEU A 314 1.38 -2.36 19.15
CA LEU A 314 0.01 -2.22 19.65
C LEU A 314 -0.67 -1.02 18.98
N PHE A 315 -1.72 -1.31 18.24
CA PHE A 315 -2.53 -0.29 17.55
C PHE A 315 -3.49 0.40 18.53
N THR A 316 -4.12 1.46 18.05
CA THR A 316 -5.03 2.29 18.84
C THR A 316 -6.08 1.47 19.58
N GLY A 317 -6.23 1.73 20.88
CA GLY A 317 -7.26 1.15 21.73
C GLY A 317 -7.06 -0.30 22.15
N VAL A 318 -5.87 -0.87 21.93
CA VAL A 318 -5.53 -2.23 22.38
C VAL A 318 -5.51 -2.29 23.91
N LYS A 319 -6.06 -3.37 24.47
CA LYS A 319 -6.11 -3.62 25.92
C LYS A 319 -5.40 -4.91 26.27
N ILE A 320 -4.40 -4.85 27.13
CA ILE A 320 -3.63 -5.99 27.62
C ILE A 320 -3.91 -6.15 29.12
N GLY A 321 -4.53 -7.29 29.48
CA GLY A 321 -4.89 -7.64 30.86
C GLY A 321 -3.70 -8.00 31.74
N ALA A 322 -3.91 -8.03 33.06
CA ALA A 322 -2.89 -8.36 34.04
C ALA A 322 -2.31 -9.77 33.79
N GLY A 323 -0.99 -9.90 33.85
CA GLY A 323 -0.28 -11.17 33.62
C GLY A 323 -0.32 -11.70 32.18
N ALA A 324 -1.00 -11.01 31.25
CA ALA A 324 -0.93 -11.37 29.83
C ALA A 324 0.47 -11.06 29.27
N ARG A 325 0.87 -11.83 28.24
CA ARG A 325 2.20 -11.72 27.63
C ARG A 325 2.07 -11.60 26.12
N ILE A 326 2.61 -10.51 25.56
CA ILE A 326 2.61 -10.22 24.13
C ILE A 326 4.07 -10.17 23.67
N ILE A 327 4.45 -11.07 22.75
CA ILE A 327 5.83 -11.23 22.31
C ILE A 327 5.85 -11.35 20.77
N ASP A 328 6.75 -10.61 20.11
CA ASP A 328 6.94 -10.64 18.64
C ASP A 328 5.61 -10.56 17.87
N SER A 329 4.69 -9.69 18.28
CA SER A 329 3.33 -9.71 17.79
C SER A 329 2.81 -8.33 17.38
N VAL A 330 1.88 -8.32 16.43
CA VAL A 330 1.16 -7.13 15.96
C VAL A 330 -0.30 -7.27 16.35
N LEU A 331 -0.79 -6.37 17.20
CA LEU A 331 -2.18 -6.33 17.64
C LEU A 331 -2.88 -5.13 17.01
N MET A 332 -3.82 -5.39 16.09
CA MET A 332 -4.54 -4.38 15.33
C MET A 332 -5.58 -3.62 16.18
N PRO A 333 -6.21 -2.55 15.67
CA PRO A 333 -7.07 -1.67 16.46
C PRO A 333 -8.11 -2.39 17.31
N GLY A 334 -8.23 -1.98 18.57
CA GLY A 334 -9.28 -2.45 19.48
C GLY A 334 -9.15 -3.89 19.94
N VAL A 335 -8.03 -4.57 19.70
CA VAL A 335 -7.78 -5.92 20.22
C VAL A 335 -7.80 -5.92 21.75
N VAL A 336 -8.42 -6.95 22.34
CA VAL A 336 -8.46 -7.15 23.78
C VAL A 336 -7.83 -8.50 24.11
N VAL A 337 -6.76 -8.48 24.90
CA VAL A 337 -6.10 -9.67 25.45
C VAL A 337 -6.43 -9.72 26.94
N GLU A 338 -7.15 -10.78 27.35
CA GLU A 338 -7.60 -10.94 28.73
C GLU A 338 -6.45 -11.44 29.62
N GLU A 339 -6.71 -11.43 30.93
CA GLU A 339 -5.77 -11.80 32.00
C GLU A 339 -5.07 -13.13 31.75
N GLY A 340 -3.73 -13.16 31.87
CA GLY A 340 -2.91 -14.37 31.77
C GLY A 340 -2.80 -14.97 30.37
N ALA A 341 -3.41 -14.40 29.34
CA ALA A 341 -3.31 -14.92 27.99
C ALA A 341 -1.92 -14.65 27.39
N VAL A 342 -1.49 -15.51 26.45
CA VAL A 342 -0.19 -15.41 25.78
C VAL A 342 -0.39 -15.30 24.28
N VAL A 343 0.24 -14.30 23.67
CA VAL A 343 0.25 -14.07 22.21
C VAL A 343 1.69 -13.98 21.75
N GLN A 344 2.10 -14.88 20.83
CA GLN A 344 3.47 -14.97 20.37
C GLN A 344 3.52 -15.12 18.84
N ARG A 345 4.41 -14.36 18.15
CA ARG A 345 4.61 -14.43 16.70
C ARG A 345 3.29 -14.46 15.94
N ALA A 346 2.41 -13.52 16.28
CA ALA A 346 1.05 -13.46 15.75
C ALA A 346 0.69 -12.07 15.22
N LEU A 347 -0.23 -12.05 14.27
CA LEU A 347 -0.94 -10.87 13.82
C LEU A 347 -2.41 -11.04 14.20
N VAL A 348 -2.88 -10.21 15.13
CA VAL A 348 -4.25 -10.27 15.65
C VAL A 348 -5.09 -9.17 14.99
N ALA A 349 -6.16 -9.58 14.30
CA ALA A 349 -7.02 -8.68 13.52
C ALA A 349 -7.85 -7.73 14.39
N ASP A 350 -8.36 -6.68 13.76
CA ASP A 350 -9.15 -5.61 14.39
C ASP A 350 -10.27 -6.14 15.29
N GLY A 351 -10.34 -5.65 16.52
CA GLY A 351 -11.40 -5.96 17.49
C GLY A 351 -11.45 -7.39 18.02
N VAL A 352 -10.47 -8.22 17.69
CA VAL A 352 -10.41 -9.60 18.18
C VAL A 352 -10.19 -9.62 19.70
N ARG A 353 -10.86 -10.56 20.37
CA ARG A 353 -10.71 -10.82 21.81
C ARG A 353 -10.03 -12.17 22.02
N ILE A 354 -8.92 -12.15 22.75
CA ILE A 354 -8.19 -13.33 23.23
C ILE A 354 -8.62 -13.57 24.69
N GLY A 355 -9.25 -14.71 24.95
CA GLY A 355 -9.82 -15.03 26.26
C GLY A 355 -8.78 -15.32 27.34
N LYS A 356 -9.20 -15.26 28.59
CA LYS A 356 -8.36 -15.45 29.77
C LYS A 356 -7.55 -16.76 29.70
N GLY A 357 -6.24 -16.66 29.90
CA GLY A 357 -5.33 -17.80 29.90
C GLY A 357 -5.12 -18.50 28.55
N ALA A 358 -5.74 -18.01 27.47
CA ALA A 358 -5.56 -18.59 26.14
C ALA A 358 -4.12 -18.39 25.63
N VAL A 359 -3.64 -19.34 24.82
CA VAL A 359 -2.33 -19.26 24.17
C VAL A 359 -2.52 -19.23 22.65
N VAL A 360 -1.90 -18.26 22.00
CA VAL A 360 -1.95 -18.04 20.57
C VAL A 360 -0.53 -17.89 20.03
N GLY A 361 -0.26 -18.60 18.94
CA GLY A 361 1.05 -18.62 18.30
C GLY A 361 2.10 -19.42 19.08
N ALA A 362 3.29 -19.53 18.51
CA ALA A 362 4.42 -20.23 19.10
C ALA A 362 5.72 -19.50 18.77
N ALA A 363 6.65 -19.43 19.73
CA ALA A 363 7.89 -18.68 19.59
C ALA A 363 8.82 -19.23 18.49
N ASP A 364 8.72 -20.51 18.19
CA ASP A 364 9.52 -21.26 17.21
C ASP A 364 8.81 -21.47 15.87
N SER A 365 7.62 -20.88 15.67
CA SER A 365 6.88 -20.97 14.40
C SER A 365 7.65 -20.32 13.26
N GLU A 366 7.74 -20.98 12.11
CA GLU A 366 8.31 -20.41 10.88
C GLU A 366 7.41 -19.33 10.28
N HIS A 367 6.08 -19.45 10.46
CA HIS A 367 5.09 -18.52 9.93
C HIS A 367 4.40 -17.74 11.04
N ILE A 368 3.93 -16.55 10.69
CA ILE A 368 3.15 -15.70 11.60
C ILE A 368 1.71 -16.22 11.67
N GLU A 369 1.22 -16.44 12.89
CA GLU A 369 -0.18 -16.86 13.08
C GLU A 369 -1.13 -15.68 12.89
N LEU A 370 -2.09 -15.83 11.96
CA LEU A 370 -3.19 -14.88 11.80
C LEU A 370 -4.35 -15.25 12.73
N VAL A 371 -4.69 -14.36 13.65
CA VAL A 371 -5.85 -14.50 14.53
C VAL A 371 -6.94 -13.52 14.13
N ALA A 372 -7.90 -14.00 13.34
CA ALA A 372 -8.98 -13.16 12.80
C ALA A 372 -10.34 -13.37 13.50
N LYS A 373 -10.39 -14.26 14.50
CA LYS A 373 -11.63 -14.58 15.24
C LYS A 373 -11.35 -14.63 16.73
N ARG A 374 -12.41 -14.41 17.53
CA ARG A 374 -12.34 -14.55 18.98
C ARG A 374 -11.77 -15.90 19.40
N VAL A 375 -10.78 -15.87 20.28
CA VAL A 375 -10.22 -17.05 20.93
C VAL A 375 -10.86 -17.19 22.31
N LYS A 376 -11.43 -18.39 22.63
CA LYS A 376 -12.02 -18.67 23.96
C LYS A 376 -10.90 -18.78 25.00
N GLY A 377 -11.21 -18.44 26.24
CA GLY A 377 -10.30 -18.64 27.37
C GLY A 377 -9.97 -20.11 27.60
N ALA A 378 -8.85 -20.36 28.27
CA ALA A 378 -8.56 -21.67 28.83
C ALA A 378 -9.56 -21.97 29.95
N GLU A 379 -10.10 -23.22 30.00
CA GLU A 379 -10.99 -23.70 31.07
C GLU A 379 -10.24 -23.86 32.38
#